data_95b8f17ba55884cdaf90c86d431fc74f
#
_entry.id   95b8f17ba55884cdaf90c86d431fc74f
#
_cell.length_a   1.000
_cell.length_b   1.000
_cell.length_c   1.000
_cell.angle_alpha   90.00
_cell.angle_beta   90.00
_cell.angle_gamma   90.00
#
_symmetry.space_group_name_H-M   'P 1'
#
loop_
_entity.id
_entity.type
_entity.pdbx_description
1 polymer ?
#
loop_
_entity_poly.entity_id
_entity_poly.type
_entity_poly.pdbx_seq_one_letter_code
_entity_poly.pdbx_strand_id
1 'polypeptide(L)'
;MKAWILSAGEGTRMRPLTANLPKPLLPVAGKPFLAHTIEAVRDAGIKEMAILIGWQGRRVKEYFGRGDAFGVKLAYEEQMERLGTAHAVGLAREHVKGDFLSVNGDVVISAKAVKGLIEFHGKVKAPVMAVAEVKDASAFGVVDLEGDRVVGLVEKPKAPTSKLINAGVYVFPLEIFALIDKTAKSPRGEYEVTDTIRLLMAQADVYAYRLPDTWIDVGRPWDLLEANGILMRGLKGRVDGEVAKGATLAGEVVVEADARVLDGAVVHGPTIIGRESEVGPNCFIRPATVLGRRCKVGNACEVKNSILMDGTHVPHQNYVGDSILGERCNLGAGTKVANLRLDEESVKVPWRGQMIDTGLRKLGVIMGDDVKTGINASIDVGTIIGEETFIGPGAVARGVIAPRSRIY
;
A
#
# COMPACT_ATOMS: atom_id res chain seq x y z
N MET A 1 -6.47 25.32 -6.09
CA MET A 1 -6.38 24.41 -4.93
C MET A 1 -5.05 23.71 -4.95
N LYS A 2 -4.38 23.50 -3.81
CA LYS A 2 -3.20 22.67 -3.65
C LYS A 2 -3.55 21.38 -2.93
N ALA A 3 -2.71 20.36 -3.04
CA ALA A 3 -2.86 19.13 -2.26
C ALA A 3 -1.77 19.03 -1.18
N TRP A 4 -2.15 18.50 -0.03
CA TRP A 4 -1.31 18.14 1.09
C TRP A 4 -1.40 16.63 1.32
N ILE A 5 -0.29 15.90 1.18
CA ILE A 5 -0.26 14.44 1.28
C ILE A 5 0.49 14.02 2.55
N LEU A 6 -0.19 13.31 3.43
CA LEU A 6 0.31 12.87 4.74
C LEU A 6 1.09 11.57 4.62
N SER A 7 2.42 11.63 4.53
CA SER A 7 3.27 10.46 4.27
C SER A 7 4.44 10.30 5.25
N ALA A 8 4.32 10.85 6.48
CA ALA A 8 5.38 10.88 7.48
C ALA A 8 5.44 9.64 8.39
N GLY A 9 4.48 8.73 8.29
CA GLY A 9 4.41 7.55 9.15
C GLY A 9 5.61 6.60 8.98
N GLU A 10 6.13 6.05 10.09
CA GLU A 10 7.24 5.06 10.07
C GLU A 10 6.85 3.73 9.42
N GLY A 11 5.56 3.43 9.34
CA GLY A 11 5.11 2.17 8.78
C GLY A 11 5.45 0.94 9.63
N THR A 12 5.61 1.06 10.94
CA THR A 12 5.98 -0.06 11.84
C THR A 12 5.02 -1.23 11.75
N ARG A 13 3.76 -0.98 11.35
CA ARG A 13 2.76 -2.01 11.08
C ARG A 13 3.00 -2.76 9.77
N MET A 14 3.89 -2.30 8.91
CA MET A 14 4.22 -2.92 7.63
C MET A 14 5.51 -3.75 7.69
N ARG A 15 6.17 -3.83 8.86
CA ARG A 15 7.35 -4.69 9.03
C ARG A 15 6.99 -6.15 8.75
N PRO A 16 7.90 -6.92 8.10
CA PRO A 16 9.30 -6.60 7.84
C PRO A 16 9.55 -5.73 6.59
N LEU A 17 8.57 -5.47 5.75
CA LEU A 17 8.74 -4.77 4.47
C LEU A 17 9.25 -3.33 4.62
N THR A 18 8.96 -2.70 5.77
CA THR A 18 9.42 -1.34 6.09
C THR A 18 10.62 -1.34 7.04
N ALA A 19 11.39 -2.40 7.13
CA ALA A 19 12.64 -2.40 7.90
C ALA A 19 13.67 -1.43 7.28
N ASN A 20 13.80 -1.47 5.96
CA ASN A 20 14.79 -0.69 5.20
C ASN A 20 14.16 0.28 4.18
N LEU A 21 12.87 0.18 3.89
CA LEU A 21 12.19 0.97 2.88
C LEU A 21 11.01 1.73 3.52
N PRO A 22 10.90 3.07 3.36
CA PRO A 22 9.76 3.79 3.92
C PRO A 22 8.47 3.38 3.20
N LYS A 23 7.36 3.30 3.94
CA LYS A 23 6.05 2.87 3.45
C LYS A 23 5.64 3.54 2.12
N PRO A 24 5.84 4.86 1.91
CA PRO A 24 5.51 5.51 0.64
C PRO A 24 6.22 4.94 -0.59
N LEU A 25 7.36 4.27 -0.40
CA LEU A 25 8.15 3.66 -1.47
C LEU A 25 7.90 2.16 -1.64
N LEU A 26 7.07 1.51 -0.81
CA LEU A 26 6.71 0.11 -1.02
C LEU A 26 6.08 -0.07 -2.40
N PRO A 27 6.58 -1.02 -3.22
CA PRO A 27 6.07 -1.21 -4.57
C PRO A 27 4.70 -1.90 -4.54
N VAL A 28 3.79 -1.37 -5.35
CA VAL A 28 2.47 -1.94 -5.61
C VAL A 28 2.12 -1.67 -7.07
N ALA A 29 1.60 -2.64 -7.79
CA ALA A 29 1.33 -2.53 -9.22
C ALA A 29 2.51 -1.90 -10.01
N GLY A 30 3.74 -2.33 -9.70
CA GLY A 30 4.97 -1.97 -10.43
C GLY A 30 5.58 -0.61 -10.10
N LYS A 31 5.04 0.17 -9.15
CA LYS A 31 5.61 1.47 -8.75
C LYS A 31 5.35 1.77 -7.27
N PRO A 32 6.08 2.73 -6.66
CA PRO A 32 5.86 3.12 -5.27
C PRO A 32 4.41 3.49 -4.95
N PHE A 33 3.96 3.10 -3.76
CA PHE A 33 2.61 3.35 -3.30
C PHE A 33 2.19 4.83 -3.43
N LEU A 34 3.05 5.74 -2.98
CA LEU A 34 2.81 7.19 -3.05
C LEU A 34 2.66 7.71 -4.49
N ALA A 35 3.28 7.05 -5.48
CA ALA A 35 3.14 7.44 -6.88
C ALA A 35 1.69 7.34 -7.36
N HIS A 36 0.94 6.32 -6.90
CA HIS A 36 -0.48 6.17 -7.23
C HIS A 36 -1.31 7.33 -6.67
N THR A 37 -1.04 7.77 -5.44
CA THR A 37 -1.72 8.92 -4.83
C THR A 37 -1.41 10.22 -5.59
N ILE A 38 -0.13 10.45 -5.92
CA ILE A 38 0.29 11.63 -6.69
C ILE A 38 -0.41 11.67 -8.06
N GLU A 39 -0.43 10.53 -8.76
CA GLU A 39 -1.09 10.44 -10.07
C GLU A 39 -2.61 10.63 -9.97
N ALA A 40 -3.27 10.03 -8.99
CA ALA A 40 -4.70 10.21 -8.78
C ALA A 40 -5.06 11.68 -8.51
N VAL A 41 -4.27 12.38 -7.71
CA VAL A 41 -4.45 13.81 -7.42
C VAL A 41 -4.14 14.67 -8.64
N ARG A 42 -3.09 14.36 -9.41
CA ARG A 42 -2.76 15.02 -10.69
C ARG A 42 -3.90 14.88 -11.69
N ASP A 43 -4.38 13.67 -11.88
CA ASP A 43 -5.40 13.35 -12.89
C ASP A 43 -6.79 13.90 -12.49
N ALA A 44 -7.00 14.20 -11.20
CA ALA A 44 -8.11 15.00 -10.71
C ALA A 44 -7.95 16.53 -10.97
N GLY A 45 -6.81 16.97 -11.52
CA GLY A 45 -6.58 18.35 -11.93
C GLY A 45 -5.68 19.18 -10.99
N ILE A 46 -5.16 18.61 -9.89
CA ILE A 46 -4.25 19.31 -8.97
C ILE A 46 -2.79 18.99 -9.34
N LYS A 47 -2.03 20.01 -9.74
CA LYS A 47 -0.63 19.88 -10.15
C LYS A 47 0.39 20.43 -9.14
N GLU A 48 -0.05 21.14 -8.12
CA GLU A 48 0.81 21.62 -7.04
C GLU A 48 0.49 20.87 -5.76
N MET A 49 1.48 20.15 -5.22
CA MET A 49 1.33 19.31 -4.05
C MET A 49 2.48 19.53 -3.08
N ALA A 50 2.19 19.40 -1.79
CA ALA A 50 3.22 19.29 -0.78
C ALA A 50 3.06 17.94 -0.05
N ILE A 51 4.16 17.28 0.24
CA ILE A 51 4.20 15.95 0.85
C ILE A 51 4.83 16.08 2.22
N LEU A 52 4.08 15.69 3.24
CA LEU A 52 4.61 15.53 4.58
C LEU A 52 5.39 14.22 4.65
N ILE A 53 6.67 14.31 4.95
CA ILE A 53 7.57 13.17 5.05
C ILE A 53 8.11 13.03 6.47
N GLY A 54 8.60 11.87 6.82
CA GLY A 54 9.19 11.58 8.13
C GLY A 54 10.32 10.58 8.02
N TRP A 55 10.18 9.41 8.62
CA TRP A 55 11.20 8.36 8.62
C TRP A 55 11.71 8.05 7.21
N GLN A 56 13.02 8.13 7.02
CA GLN A 56 13.68 8.01 5.70
C GLN A 56 13.11 8.97 4.62
N GLY A 57 12.60 10.12 5.00
CA GLY A 57 12.04 11.12 4.08
C GLY A 57 13.00 11.55 2.97
N ARG A 58 14.32 11.47 3.22
CA ARG A 58 15.34 11.72 2.19
C ARG A 58 15.18 10.79 0.98
N ARG A 59 14.93 9.49 1.18
CA ARG A 59 14.71 8.53 0.08
C ARG A 59 13.46 8.86 -0.72
N VAL A 60 12.41 9.36 -0.05
CA VAL A 60 11.18 9.82 -0.73
C VAL A 60 11.48 11.04 -1.59
N LYS A 61 12.23 12.03 -1.06
CA LYS A 61 12.67 13.21 -1.83
C LYS A 61 13.54 12.83 -3.03
N GLU A 62 14.48 11.88 -2.85
CA GLU A 62 15.37 11.40 -3.92
C GLU A 62 14.58 10.70 -5.05
N TYR A 63 13.55 9.91 -4.71
CA TYR A 63 12.74 9.19 -5.70
C TYR A 63 11.83 10.13 -6.49
N PHE A 64 11.09 11.00 -5.83
CA PHE A 64 10.07 11.85 -6.48
C PHE A 64 10.62 13.18 -6.99
N GLY A 65 11.79 13.61 -6.50
CA GLY A 65 12.44 14.85 -6.91
C GLY A 65 11.52 16.06 -6.76
N ARG A 66 11.45 16.89 -7.80
CA ARG A 66 10.54 18.05 -7.86
C ARG A 66 9.18 17.71 -8.47
N GLY A 67 8.94 16.44 -8.82
CA GLY A 67 7.69 15.96 -9.40
C GLY A 67 7.64 15.99 -10.92
N ASP A 68 8.72 16.39 -11.60
CA ASP A 68 8.74 16.58 -13.06
C ASP A 68 8.36 15.28 -13.80
N ALA A 69 8.89 14.14 -13.37
CA ALA A 69 8.58 12.82 -13.94
C ALA A 69 7.09 12.42 -13.79
N PHE A 70 6.38 13.05 -12.86
CA PHE A 70 4.95 12.81 -12.59
C PHE A 70 4.06 13.91 -13.17
N GLY A 71 4.62 14.93 -13.80
CA GLY A 71 3.88 16.07 -14.36
C GLY A 71 3.25 16.98 -13.31
N VAL A 72 3.88 17.08 -12.15
CA VAL A 72 3.44 17.90 -10.99
C VAL A 72 4.60 18.72 -10.43
N LYS A 73 4.26 19.65 -9.53
CA LYS A 73 5.25 20.37 -8.70
C LYS A 73 5.13 19.86 -7.28
N LEU A 74 6.21 19.31 -6.74
CA LEU A 74 6.27 18.78 -5.39
C LEU A 74 7.10 19.70 -4.49
N ALA A 75 6.54 20.01 -3.32
CA ALA A 75 7.24 20.55 -2.16
C ALA A 75 7.24 19.48 -1.06
N TYR A 76 8.11 19.63 -0.08
CA TYR A 76 8.22 18.68 1.04
C TYR A 76 8.30 19.42 2.35
N GLU A 77 7.61 18.87 3.35
CA GLU A 77 7.71 19.28 4.75
C GLU A 77 8.13 18.07 5.57
N GLU A 78 8.97 18.28 6.58
CA GLU A 78 9.45 17.17 7.41
C GLU A 78 8.77 17.19 8.79
N GLN A 79 8.08 16.12 9.11
CA GLN A 79 7.48 15.95 10.44
C GLN A 79 8.52 15.42 11.42
N MET A 80 9.08 16.30 12.25
CA MET A 80 10.08 15.95 13.26
C MET A 80 9.47 15.17 14.42
N GLU A 81 8.27 15.56 14.85
CA GLU A 81 7.53 14.92 15.94
C GLU A 81 6.20 14.36 15.47
N ARG A 82 5.92 13.11 15.84
CA ARG A 82 4.68 12.41 15.47
C ARG A 82 3.62 12.61 16.54
N LEU A 83 2.97 13.75 16.50
CA LEU A 83 1.98 14.14 17.51
C LEU A 83 0.54 13.82 17.14
N GLY A 84 0.30 13.17 15.99
CA GLY A 84 -1.02 12.77 15.53
C GLY A 84 -1.43 13.42 14.20
N THR A 85 -2.62 13.04 13.71
CA THR A 85 -3.10 13.41 12.37
C THR A 85 -3.48 14.89 12.25
N ALA A 86 -4.02 15.52 13.30
CA ALA A 86 -4.27 16.96 13.29
C ALA A 86 -2.98 17.77 13.21
N HIS A 87 -1.94 17.39 13.98
CA HIS A 87 -0.62 18.01 13.89
C HIS A 87 -0.06 17.89 12.46
N ALA A 88 -0.19 16.72 11.85
CA ALA A 88 0.27 16.49 10.49
C ALA A 88 -0.47 17.36 9.45
N VAL A 89 -1.78 17.58 9.60
CA VAL A 89 -2.54 18.53 8.77
C VAL A 89 -2.12 19.97 9.06
N GLY A 90 -1.81 20.32 10.31
CA GLY A 90 -1.39 21.67 10.73
C GLY A 90 -0.15 22.17 10.02
N LEU A 91 0.79 21.26 9.69
CA LEU A 91 2.02 21.59 8.97
C LEU A 91 1.76 22.04 7.50
N ALA A 92 0.55 21.85 6.97
CA ALA A 92 0.17 22.39 5.67
C ALA A 92 0.11 23.92 5.63
N ARG A 93 0.04 24.61 6.77
CA ARG A 93 -0.19 26.07 6.90
C ARG A 93 0.73 26.91 6.01
N GLU A 94 2.01 26.56 5.95
CA GLU A 94 3.00 27.29 5.14
C GLU A 94 2.93 26.96 3.64
N HIS A 95 2.20 25.92 3.27
CA HIS A 95 2.15 25.42 1.89
C HIS A 95 0.88 25.80 1.12
N VAL A 96 -0.20 26.18 1.83
CA VAL A 96 -1.52 26.44 1.25
C VAL A 96 -1.96 27.89 1.48
N LYS A 97 -2.75 28.44 0.55
CA LYS A 97 -3.23 29.85 0.59
C LYS A 97 -4.74 29.98 0.39
N GLY A 98 -5.48 28.92 0.56
CA GLY A 98 -6.93 28.80 0.40
C GLY A 98 -7.34 27.36 0.65
N ASP A 99 -8.56 27.02 0.33
CA ASP A 99 -9.05 25.64 0.49
C ASP A 99 -8.11 24.65 -0.19
N PHE A 100 -7.83 23.57 0.51
CA PHE A 100 -6.85 22.57 0.07
C PHE A 100 -7.35 21.15 0.24
N LEU A 101 -6.89 20.29 -0.66
CA LEU A 101 -7.08 18.85 -0.56
C LEU A 101 -6.06 18.26 0.43
N SER A 102 -6.51 17.57 1.46
CA SER A 102 -5.66 16.77 2.34
C SER A 102 -5.91 15.29 2.09
N VAL A 103 -4.86 14.50 1.86
CA VAL A 103 -4.94 13.08 1.55
C VAL A 103 -3.99 12.29 2.45
N ASN A 104 -4.49 11.25 3.10
CA ASN A 104 -3.62 10.29 3.78
C ASN A 104 -2.77 9.55 2.74
N GLY A 105 -1.46 9.49 2.92
CA GLY A 105 -0.52 8.89 1.97
C GLY A 105 -0.50 7.36 1.99
N ASP A 106 -1.40 6.73 2.73
CA ASP A 106 -1.53 5.27 2.87
C ASP A 106 -2.87 4.72 2.37
N VAL A 107 -3.63 5.53 1.63
CA VAL A 107 -4.88 5.10 1.01
C VAL A 107 -4.75 4.94 -0.51
N VAL A 108 -5.37 3.92 -1.05
CA VAL A 108 -5.61 3.79 -2.50
C VAL A 108 -6.90 4.53 -2.82
N ILE A 109 -6.81 5.53 -3.68
CA ILE A 109 -7.95 6.33 -4.13
C ILE A 109 -7.84 6.60 -5.64
N SER A 110 -8.97 6.62 -6.35
CA SER A 110 -8.99 6.91 -7.78
C SER A 110 -9.00 8.41 -8.08
N ALA A 111 -8.52 8.80 -9.25
CA ALA A 111 -8.66 10.16 -9.75
C ALA A 111 -10.14 10.62 -9.84
N LYS A 112 -11.05 9.69 -10.20
CA LYS A 112 -12.48 9.94 -10.24
C LYS A 112 -13.04 10.33 -8.88
N ALA A 113 -12.63 9.61 -7.82
CA ALA A 113 -13.05 9.87 -6.45
C ALA A 113 -12.53 11.23 -5.96
N VAL A 114 -11.25 11.55 -6.20
CA VAL A 114 -10.66 12.86 -5.85
C VAL A 114 -11.37 14.00 -6.59
N LYS A 115 -11.58 13.84 -7.90
CA LYS A 115 -12.29 14.83 -8.72
C LYS A 115 -13.72 15.06 -8.23
N GLY A 116 -14.46 13.99 -7.95
CA GLY A 116 -15.81 14.07 -7.43
C GLY A 116 -15.90 14.76 -6.07
N LEU A 117 -14.96 14.52 -5.18
CA LEU A 117 -14.83 15.20 -3.88
C LEU A 117 -14.67 16.73 -4.06
N ILE A 118 -13.76 17.13 -4.98
CA ILE A 118 -13.52 18.55 -5.28
C ILE A 118 -14.75 19.22 -5.90
N GLU A 119 -15.39 18.55 -6.85
CA GLU A 119 -16.62 19.04 -7.47
C GLU A 119 -17.78 19.18 -6.46
N PHE A 120 -17.89 18.22 -5.55
CA PHE A 120 -18.89 18.25 -4.48
C PHE A 120 -18.62 19.41 -3.51
N HIS A 121 -17.37 19.62 -3.10
CA HIS A 121 -16.97 20.80 -2.31
C HIS A 121 -17.35 22.11 -3.01
N GLY A 122 -17.09 22.23 -4.33
CA GLY A 122 -17.47 23.40 -5.11
C GLY A 122 -19.00 23.68 -5.14
N LYS A 123 -19.84 22.65 -5.02
CA LYS A 123 -21.30 22.74 -4.95
C LYS A 123 -21.79 23.18 -3.57
N VAL A 124 -21.29 22.52 -2.50
CA VAL A 124 -21.76 22.79 -1.14
C VAL A 124 -21.08 24.02 -0.51
N LYS A 125 -19.94 24.45 -1.03
CA LYS A 125 -19.12 25.57 -0.54
C LYS A 125 -18.83 25.48 0.96
N ALA A 126 -18.57 24.29 1.44
CA ALA A 126 -18.32 23.96 2.82
C ALA A 126 -17.24 22.88 2.91
N PRO A 127 -16.61 22.66 4.09
CA PRO A 127 -15.67 21.57 4.29
C PRO A 127 -16.29 20.21 3.92
N VAL A 128 -15.50 19.37 3.23
CA VAL A 128 -15.95 18.03 2.81
C VAL A 128 -14.95 16.99 3.26
N MET A 129 -15.46 15.88 3.77
CA MET A 129 -14.68 14.68 4.02
C MET A 129 -15.16 13.53 3.14
N ALA A 130 -14.22 12.75 2.62
CA ALA A 130 -14.55 11.49 1.95
C ALA A 130 -14.93 10.42 2.99
N VAL A 131 -15.95 9.63 2.67
CA VAL A 131 -16.39 8.48 3.47
C VAL A 131 -16.46 7.23 2.61
N ALA A 132 -16.11 6.09 3.23
CA ALA A 132 -16.19 4.77 2.60
C ALA A 132 -16.97 3.81 3.49
N GLU A 133 -17.56 2.78 2.90
CA GLU A 133 -18.22 1.72 3.66
C GLU A 133 -17.27 0.53 3.81
N VAL A 134 -17.13 0.02 5.05
CA VAL A 134 -16.26 -1.11 5.38
C VAL A 134 -17.04 -2.20 6.13
N LYS A 135 -16.52 -3.43 6.14
CA LYS A 135 -17.12 -4.55 6.89
C LYS A 135 -16.99 -4.35 8.40
N ASP A 136 -15.82 -3.92 8.84
CA ASP A 136 -15.49 -3.64 10.24
C ASP A 136 -14.95 -2.22 10.38
N ALA A 137 -15.70 -1.36 11.04
CA ALA A 137 -15.40 0.05 11.23
C ALA A 137 -14.60 0.34 12.51
N SER A 138 -14.35 -0.65 13.36
CA SER A 138 -13.76 -0.47 14.71
C SER A 138 -12.35 0.13 14.71
N ALA A 139 -11.62 -0.02 13.59
CA ALA A 139 -10.25 0.51 13.43
C ALA A 139 -10.20 1.95 12.89
N PHE A 140 -11.35 2.57 12.58
CA PHE A 140 -11.47 3.84 11.87
C PHE A 140 -12.28 4.88 12.65
N GLY A 141 -12.25 6.11 12.18
CA GLY A 141 -13.23 7.12 12.58
C GLY A 141 -14.60 6.80 11.97
N VAL A 142 -15.59 6.50 12.81
CA VAL A 142 -16.96 6.17 12.37
C VAL A 142 -17.76 7.42 12.18
N VAL A 143 -18.52 7.49 11.08
CA VAL A 143 -19.26 8.67 10.65
C VAL A 143 -20.75 8.40 10.65
N ASP A 144 -21.53 9.30 11.25
CA ASP A 144 -22.98 9.33 11.19
C ASP A 144 -23.43 10.50 10.33
N LEU A 145 -24.44 10.29 9.46
CA LEU A 145 -24.91 11.27 8.49
C LEU A 145 -26.41 11.54 8.60
N GLU A 146 -26.80 12.80 8.34
CA GLU A 146 -28.14 13.21 7.95
C GLU A 146 -28.12 13.71 6.50
N GLY A 147 -28.59 12.89 5.56
CA GLY A 147 -28.34 13.11 4.14
C GLY A 147 -26.84 13.02 3.85
N ASP A 148 -26.26 14.12 3.35
CA ASP A 148 -24.82 14.23 3.15
C ASP A 148 -24.12 15.05 4.24
N ARG A 149 -24.85 15.57 5.24
CA ARG A 149 -24.27 16.31 6.37
C ARG A 149 -23.74 15.36 7.43
N VAL A 150 -22.53 15.59 7.90
CA VAL A 150 -21.91 14.85 9.01
C VAL A 150 -22.53 15.33 10.32
N VAL A 151 -23.16 14.45 11.07
CA VAL A 151 -23.76 14.72 12.38
C VAL A 151 -23.06 14.03 13.54
N GLY A 152 -22.25 13.02 13.25
CA GLY A 152 -21.44 12.31 14.24
C GLY A 152 -20.12 11.86 13.66
N LEU A 153 -19.05 11.94 14.47
CA LEU A 153 -17.71 11.43 14.13
C LEU A 153 -17.02 10.96 15.41
N VAL A 154 -16.74 9.65 15.48
CA VAL A 154 -16.12 9.03 16.65
C VAL A 154 -14.90 8.22 16.23
N GLU A 155 -13.73 8.56 16.75
CA GLU A 155 -12.47 7.87 16.46
C GLU A 155 -12.41 6.51 17.14
N LYS A 156 -12.30 5.44 16.35
CA LYS A 156 -12.10 4.04 16.77
C LYS A 156 -13.00 3.59 17.92
N PRO A 157 -14.32 3.69 17.76
CA PRO A 157 -15.25 3.27 18.83
C PRO A 157 -15.16 1.78 19.07
N LYS A 158 -15.32 1.36 20.34
CA LYS A 158 -15.39 -0.08 20.71
C LYS A 158 -16.61 -0.77 20.10
N ALA A 159 -17.71 -0.04 19.94
CA ALA A 159 -18.95 -0.50 19.31
C ALA A 159 -19.33 0.51 18.21
N PRO A 160 -18.98 0.25 16.94
CA PRO A 160 -19.32 1.14 15.83
C PRO A 160 -20.84 1.24 15.62
N THR A 161 -21.36 2.47 15.48
CA THR A 161 -22.78 2.76 15.19
C THR A 161 -23.10 2.64 13.72
N SER A 162 -22.09 2.71 12.85
CA SER A 162 -22.20 2.71 11.41
C SER A 162 -21.06 1.92 10.79
N LYS A 163 -21.23 1.48 9.55
CA LYS A 163 -20.15 0.94 8.69
C LYS A 163 -19.46 2.02 7.87
N LEU A 164 -19.96 3.26 7.94
CA LEU A 164 -19.38 4.39 7.24
C LEU A 164 -18.20 4.93 8.03
N ILE A 165 -17.06 5.06 7.34
CA ILE A 165 -15.83 5.50 7.98
C ILE A 165 -15.24 6.72 7.28
N ASN A 166 -14.45 7.45 8.03
CA ASN A 166 -13.58 8.50 7.54
C ASN A 166 -12.47 7.90 6.64
N ALA A 167 -12.52 8.24 5.36
CA ALA A 167 -11.63 7.69 4.35
C ALA A 167 -10.24 8.38 4.29
N GLY A 168 -9.97 9.37 5.15
CA GLY A 168 -8.68 10.04 5.19
C GLY A 168 -8.40 10.98 4.01
N VAL A 169 -9.44 11.48 3.37
CA VAL A 169 -9.36 12.46 2.27
C VAL A 169 -10.36 13.59 2.51
N TYR A 170 -9.88 14.82 2.43
CA TYR A 170 -10.64 15.99 2.84
C TYR A 170 -10.40 17.18 1.92
N VAL A 171 -11.39 18.08 1.82
CA VAL A 171 -11.16 19.44 1.41
C VAL A 171 -11.41 20.34 2.61
N PHE A 172 -10.34 20.95 3.11
CA PHE A 172 -10.37 21.83 4.27
C PHE A 172 -10.23 23.29 3.88
N PRO A 173 -10.93 24.20 4.57
CA PRO A 173 -10.70 25.62 4.51
C PRO A 173 -9.51 26.01 5.42
N LEU A 174 -9.00 27.24 5.28
CA LEU A 174 -7.87 27.72 6.10
C LEU A 174 -8.20 27.84 7.59
N GLU A 175 -9.46 28.01 7.94
CA GLU A 175 -9.95 28.11 9.32
C GLU A 175 -9.66 26.85 10.12
N ILE A 176 -9.41 25.69 9.44
CA ILE A 176 -9.02 24.44 10.08
C ILE A 176 -7.79 24.60 10.96
N PHE A 177 -6.84 25.47 10.59
CA PHE A 177 -5.61 25.69 11.35
C PHE A 177 -5.84 26.28 12.73
N ALA A 178 -6.77 27.23 12.86
CA ALA A 178 -7.14 27.78 14.15
C ALA A 178 -7.84 26.77 15.07
N LEU A 179 -8.50 25.75 14.47
CA LEU A 179 -9.13 24.66 15.22
C LEU A 179 -8.12 23.58 15.60
N ILE A 180 -7.12 23.33 14.75
CA ILE A 180 -5.99 22.45 15.09
C ILE A 180 -5.25 22.97 16.31
N ASP A 181 -5.00 24.28 16.39
CA ASP A 181 -4.33 24.91 17.55
C ASP A 181 -5.14 24.75 18.86
N LYS A 182 -6.46 24.53 18.78
CA LYS A 182 -7.38 24.28 19.91
C LYS A 182 -7.65 22.80 20.17
N THR A 183 -7.18 21.91 19.30
CA THR A 183 -7.45 20.47 19.43
C THR A 183 -6.67 19.92 20.63
N ALA A 184 -7.37 19.26 21.55
CA ALA A 184 -6.75 18.60 22.70
C ALA A 184 -6.17 17.24 22.30
N LYS A 185 -5.23 16.74 23.10
CA LYS A 185 -4.75 15.36 22.95
C LYS A 185 -5.85 14.38 23.30
N SER A 186 -6.04 13.39 22.45
CA SER A 186 -6.94 12.25 22.70
C SER A 186 -6.44 11.38 23.86
N PRO A 187 -7.25 10.46 24.39
CA PRO A 187 -6.81 9.47 25.36
C PRO A 187 -5.62 8.60 24.90
N ARG A 188 -5.33 8.58 23.60
CA ARG A 188 -4.16 7.92 23.01
C ARG A 188 -2.89 8.79 23.02
N GLY A 189 -2.98 10.04 23.48
CA GLY A 189 -1.89 10.99 23.51
C GLY A 189 -1.60 11.68 22.18
N GLU A 190 -2.50 11.56 21.20
CA GLU A 190 -2.36 12.10 19.85
C GLU A 190 -3.35 13.25 19.60
N TYR A 191 -2.97 14.22 18.76
CA TYR A 191 -3.88 15.22 18.21
C TYR A 191 -4.59 14.65 16.99
N GLU A 192 -5.87 14.30 17.15
CA GLU A 192 -6.64 13.61 16.11
C GLU A 192 -7.32 14.59 15.17
N VAL A 193 -7.23 14.37 13.87
CA VAL A 193 -7.97 15.17 12.89
C VAL A 193 -9.48 15.02 13.06
N THR A 194 -9.95 13.86 13.54
CA THR A 194 -11.37 13.63 13.86
C THR A 194 -11.86 14.54 14.97
N ASP A 195 -11.03 14.85 15.97
CA ASP A 195 -11.37 15.80 17.03
C ASP A 195 -11.40 17.25 16.49
N THR A 196 -10.45 17.60 15.62
CA THR A 196 -10.48 18.90 14.94
C THR A 196 -11.73 19.06 14.07
N ILE A 197 -12.13 18.01 13.33
CA ILE A 197 -13.36 18.05 12.53
C ILE A 197 -14.60 18.22 13.41
N ARG A 198 -14.65 17.62 14.61
CA ARG A 198 -15.74 17.87 15.56
C ARG A 198 -15.80 19.33 16.03
N LEU A 199 -14.64 19.97 16.24
CA LEU A 199 -14.61 21.41 16.52
C LEU A 199 -15.10 22.24 15.33
N LEU A 200 -14.80 21.81 14.10
CA LEU A 200 -15.28 22.44 12.88
C LEU A 200 -16.81 22.27 12.73
N MET A 201 -17.36 21.08 13.00
CA MET A 201 -18.80 20.80 12.98
C MET A 201 -19.60 21.66 13.98
N ALA A 202 -18.97 22.12 15.07
CA ALA A 202 -19.59 23.03 16.02
C ALA A 202 -19.72 24.49 15.50
N GLN A 203 -19.01 24.83 14.40
CA GLN A 203 -18.96 26.18 13.83
C GLN A 203 -19.57 26.26 12.41
N ALA A 204 -19.53 25.16 11.67
CA ALA A 204 -20.01 25.10 10.29
C ALA A 204 -20.48 23.67 9.95
N ASP A 205 -21.38 23.57 8.97
CA ASP A 205 -21.73 22.25 8.42
C ASP A 205 -20.52 21.62 7.71
N VAL A 206 -20.28 20.36 7.99
CA VAL A 206 -19.30 19.51 7.31
C VAL A 206 -20.06 18.46 6.51
N TYR A 207 -19.71 18.29 5.26
CA TYR A 207 -20.37 17.34 4.37
C TYR A 207 -19.52 16.12 4.08
N ALA A 208 -20.17 15.00 3.86
CA ALA A 208 -19.55 13.73 3.49
C ALA A 208 -19.75 13.47 1.98
N TYR A 209 -18.64 13.16 1.32
CA TYR A 209 -18.67 12.63 -0.05
C TYR A 209 -18.45 11.11 -0.02
N ARG A 210 -19.48 10.35 -0.40
CA ARG A 210 -19.38 8.89 -0.50
C ARG A 210 -18.48 8.53 -1.68
N LEU A 211 -17.41 7.79 -1.43
CA LEU A 211 -16.49 7.37 -2.48
C LEU A 211 -17.23 6.44 -3.48
N PRO A 212 -17.13 6.72 -4.80
CA PRO A 212 -17.89 5.99 -5.83
C PRO A 212 -17.27 4.65 -6.20
N ASP A 213 -16.06 4.37 -5.76
CA ASP A 213 -15.28 3.22 -6.14
C ASP A 213 -14.43 2.71 -4.96
N THR A 214 -13.63 1.69 -5.21
CA THR A 214 -12.86 1.02 -4.17
C THR A 214 -11.88 1.97 -3.49
N TRP A 215 -11.92 1.96 -2.17
CA TRP A 215 -10.99 2.60 -1.27
C TRP A 215 -10.32 1.53 -0.39
N ILE A 216 -9.02 1.65 -0.18
CA ILE A 216 -8.25 0.74 0.69
C ILE A 216 -7.30 1.56 1.56
N ASP A 217 -7.34 1.32 2.86
CA ASP A 217 -6.28 1.69 3.79
C ASP A 217 -5.25 0.54 3.86
N VAL A 218 -4.04 0.83 3.42
CA VAL A 218 -2.94 -0.15 3.47
C VAL A 218 -2.27 -0.05 4.83
N GLY A 219 -2.87 -0.68 5.81
CA GLY A 219 -2.40 -0.65 7.21
C GLY A 219 -1.49 -1.81 7.61
N ARG A 220 -1.53 -2.93 6.87
CA ARG A 220 -0.85 -4.19 7.17
C ARG A 220 -0.13 -4.72 5.93
N PRO A 221 0.91 -5.56 6.06
CA PRO A 221 1.65 -6.05 4.89
C PRO A 221 0.79 -6.74 3.85
N TRP A 222 -0.16 -7.57 4.25
CA TRP A 222 -1.02 -8.32 3.33
C TRP A 222 -2.05 -7.45 2.61
N ASP A 223 -2.37 -6.24 3.11
CA ASP A 223 -3.25 -5.29 2.42
C ASP A 223 -2.63 -4.84 1.07
N LEU A 224 -1.29 -4.93 0.93
CA LEU A 224 -0.61 -4.67 -0.34
C LEU A 224 -1.02 -5.64 -1.46
N LEU A 225 -1.37 -6.90 -1.14
CA LEU A 225 -1.82 -7.85 -2.16
C LEU A 225 -3.19 -7.45 -2.72
N GLU A 226 -4.10 -7.00 -1.86
CA GLU A 226 -5.40 -6.49 -2.28
C GLU A 226 -5.24 -5.20 -3.09
N ALA A 227 -4.45 -4.24 -2.59
CA ALA A 227 -4.14 -3.00 -3.29
C ALA A 227 -3.53 -3.27 -4.67
N ASN A 228 -2.58 -4.23 -4.74
CA ASN A 228 -1.96 -4.67 -5.98
C ASN A 228 -3.01 -5.19 -6.98
N GLY A 229 -3.85 -6.11 -6.56
CA GLY A 229 -4.90 -6.68 -7.41
C GLY A 229 -5.88 -5.63 -7.94
N ILE A 230 -6.24 -4.64 -7.13
CA ILE A 230 -7.15 -3.56 -7.53
C ILE A 230 -6.49 -2.62 -8.52
N LEU A 231 -5.29 -2.15 -8.22
CA LEU A 231 -4.55 -1.23 -9.09
C LEU A 231 -4.22 -1.87 -10.45
N MET A 232 -3.99 -3.19 -10.48
CA MET A 232 -3.73 -3.92 -11.71
C MET A 232 -4.97 -4.18 -12.59
N ARG A 233 -6.20 -3.98 -12.11
CA ARG A 233 -7.41 -4.14 -12.94
C ARG A 233 -7.45 -3.20 -14.15
N GLY A 234 -6.81 -2.05 -14.05
CA GLY A 234 -6.70 -1.06 -15.12
C GLY A 234 -5.43 -1.17 -15.95
N LEU A 235 -4.60 -2.19 -15.69
CA LEU A 235 -3.35 -2.40 -16.41
C LEU A 235 -3.61 -2.52 -17.92
N LYS A 236 -2.74 -1.89 -18.72
CA LYS A 236 -2.68 -2.09 -20.16
C LYS A 236 -1.39 -2.81 -20.49
N GLY A 237 -1.52 -3.95 -21.14
CA GLY A 237 -0.37 -4.74 -21.57
C GLY A 237 0.54 -3.96 -22.53
N ARG A 238 1.84 -4.13 -22.39
CA ARG A 238 2.85 -3.63 -23.33
C ARG A 238 4.11 -4.46 -23.22
N VAL A 239 4.86 -4.53 -24.29
CA VAL A 239 6.13 -5.25 -24.37
C VAL A 239 7.21 -4.30 -24.84
N ASP A 240 8.04 -3.84 -23.91
CA ASP A 240 9.20 -2.99 -24.17
C ASP A 240 10.53 -3.81 -24.09
N GLY A 241 10.46 -5.03 -23.53
CA GLY A 241 11.57 -5.97 -23.41
C GLY A 241 11.54 -7.07 -24.46
N GLU A 242 12.23 -8.16 -24.20
CA GLU A 242 12.37 -9.30 -25.13
C GLU A 242 11.45 -10.47 -24.73
N VAL A 243 10.71 -11.01 -25.68
CA VAL A 243 9.86 -12.19 -25.51
C VAL A 243 10.25 -13.25 -26.54
N ALA A 244 10.73 -14.41 -26.07
CA ALA A 244 11.11 -15.52 -26.93
C ALA A 244 9.89 -16.08 -27.69
N LYS A 245 10.13 -16.62 -28.89
CA LYS A 245 9.04 -17.18 -29.74
C LYS A 245 8.27 -18.32 -29.10
N GLY A 246 8.92 -19.09 -28.23
CA GLY A 246 8.31 -20.20 -27.49
C GLY A 246 7.67 -19.79 -26.15
N ALA A 247 7.63 -18.50 -25.82
CA ALA A 247 6.93 -18.00 -24.64
C ALA A 247 5.47 -17.67 -24.97
N THR A 248 4.60 -17.77 -23.97
CA THR A 248 3.17 -17.44 -24.10
C THR A 248 2.81 -16.31 -23.15
N LEU A 249 2.31 -15.18 -23.67
CA LEU A 249 1.70 -14.10 -22.90
C LEU A 249 0.18 -14.13 -23.14
N ALA A 250 -0.63 -14.17 -22.07
CA ALA A 250 -2.08 -14.16 -22.15
C ALA A 250 -2.68 -13.09 -21.24
N GLY A 251 -3.57 -12.25 -21.77
CA GLY A 251 -4.15 -11.11 -21.04
C GLY A 251 -3.19 -9.92 -20.95
N GLU A 252 -3.42 -9.00 -20.02
CA GLU A 252 -2.68 -7.76 -19.86
C GLU A 252 -1.33 -8.00 -19.17
N VAL A 253 -0.26 -8.15 -19.95
CA VAL A 253 1.11 -8.35 -19.46
C VAL A 253 1.97 -7.16 -19.83
N VAL A 254 2.66 -6.59 -18.85
CA VAL A 254 3.69 -5.58 -19.05
C VAL A 254 5.06 -6.26 -18.95
N VAL A 255 5.86 -6.17 -20.00
CA VAL A 255 7.27 -6.56 -20.02
C VAL A 255 8.08 -5.27 -20.20
N GLU A 256 8.74 -4.81 -19.13
CA GLU A 256 9.49 -3.57 -19.16
C GLU A 256 10.81 -3.70 -19.94
N ALA A 257 11.43 -2.56 -20.26
CA ALA A 257 12.68 -2.51 -21.00
C ALA A 257 13.77 -3.39 -20.34
N ASP A 258 14.59 -4.03 -21.18
CA ASP A 258 15.67 -4.93 -20.77
C ASP A 258 15.21 -6.18 -20.01
N ALA A 259 13.90 -6.38 -19.78
CA ALA A 259 13.37 -7.64 -19.25
C ALA A 259 13.29 -8.71 -20.34
N ARG A 260 13.46 -9.97 -19.96
CA ARG A 260 13.46 -11.11 -20.88
C ARG A 260 12.47 -12.20 -20.44
N VAL A 261 11.63 -12.62 -21.37
CA VAL A 261 10.74 -13.79 -21.19
C VAL A 261 11.22 -14.89 -22.11
N LEU A 262 11.72 -15.99 -21.52
CA LEU A 262 12.41 -17.07 -22.23
C LEU A 262 11.44 -18.15 -22.73
N ASP A 263 11.95 -19.05 -23.59
CA ASP A 263 11.15 -20.13 -24.18
C ASP A 263 10.46 -21.01 -23.13
N GLY A 264 9.23 -21.43 -23.43
CA GLY A 264 8.42 -22.25 -22.54
C GLY A 264 7.83 -21.53 -21.33
N ALA A 265 8.15 -20.24 -21.11
CA ALA A 265 7.49 -19.47 -20.08
C ALA A 265 6.03 -19.16 -20.48
N VAL A 266 5.12 -19.36 -19.53
CA VAL A 266 3.68 -19.02 -19.68
C VAL A 266 3.37 -17.92 -18.67
N VAL A 267 2.91 -16.76 -19.16
CA VAL A 267 2.60 -15.60 -18.33
C VAL A 267 1.16 -15.16 -18.55
N HIS A 268 0.35 -15.24 -17.51
CA HIS A 268 -1.03 -14.76 -17.53
C HIS A 268 -1.16 -13.43 -16.81
N GLY A 269 -1.74 -12.45 -17.49
CA GLY A 269 -2.01 -11.12 -16.93
C GLY A 269 -3.32 -11.07 -16.09
N PRO A 270 -3.51 -9.99 -15.29
CA PRO A 270 -2.59 -8.86 -15.22
C PRO A 270 -1.27 -9.22 -14.52
N THR A 271 -0.14 -8.94 -15.16
CA THR A 271 1.21 -9.23 -14.66
C THR A 271 2.19 -8.14 -15.10
N ILE A 272 3.12 -7.77 -14.22
CA ILE A 272 4.20 -6.83 -14.53
C ILE A 272 5.53 -7.54 -14.33
N ILE A 273 6.36 -7.52 -15.36
CA ILE A 273 7.75 -7.99 -15.36
C ILE A 273 8.63 -6.75 -15.45
N GLY A 274 9.25 -6.36 -14.32
CA GLY A 274 10.06 -5.16 -14.20
C GLY A 274 11.38 -5.24 -14.96
N ARG A 275 12.00 -4.10 -15.15
CA ARG A 275 13.24 -3.94 -15.93
C ARG A 275 14.34 -4.91 -15.52
N GLU A 276 15.13 -5.37 -16.51
CA GLU A 276 16.26 -6.26 -16.30
C GLU A 276 15.90 -7.60 -15.64
N SER A 277 14.60 -7.94 -15.54
CA SER A 277 14.15 -9.21 -14.97
C SER A 277 14.14 -10.33 -16.02
N GLU A 278 14.32 -11.57 -15.55
CA GLU A 278 14.32 -12.76 -16.38
C GLU A 278 13.25 -13.73 -15.93
N VAL A 279 12.38 -14.15 -16.85
CA VAL A 279 11.28 -15.10 -16.60
C VAL A 279 11.43 -16.29 -17.53
N GLY A 280 11.58 -17.47 -16.96
CA GLY A 280 11.79 -18.71 -17.72
C GLY A 280 13.17 -19.33 -17.54
N PRO A 281 13.47 -20.39 -18.33
CA PRO A 281 12.52 -21.09 -19.21
C PRO A 281 11.49 -21.90 -18.44
N ASN A 282 10.43 -22.38 -19.13
CA ASN A 282 9.48 -23.37 -18.62
C ASN A 282 8.92 -23.04 -17.22
N CYS A 283 8.41 -21.84 -17.01
CA CYS A 283 7.78 -21.42 -15.75
C CYS A 283 6.35 -20.92 -15.98
N PHE A 284 5.59 -20.81 -14.90
CA PHE A 284 4.23 -20.30 -14.94
C PHE A 284 4.04 -19.09 -14.04
N ILE A 285 3.79 -17.94 -14.64
CA ILE A 285 3.42 -16.71 -13.91
C ILE A 285 1.92 -16.49 -14.05
N ARG A 286 1.23 -16.39 -12.92
CA ARG A 286 -0.22 -16.26 -12.87
C ARG A 286 -0.63 -14.83 -12.53
N PRO A 287 -1.92 -14.47 -12.75
CA PRO A 287 -2.42 -13.12 -12.58
C PRO A 287 -2.11 -12.47 -11.22
N ALA A 288 -2.14 -11.13 -11.21
CA ALA A 288 -1.85 -10.26 -10.08
C ALA A 288 -0.41 -10.39 -9.53
N THR A 289 0.53 -10.83 -10.38
CA THR A 289 1.95 -10.96 -10.03
C THR A 289 2.73 -9.74 -10.52
N VAL A 290 3.57 -9.21 -9.64
CA VAL A 290 4.51 -8.12 -9.95
C VAL A 290 5.92 -8.59 -9.64
N LEU A 291 6.78 -8.55 -10.63
CA LEU A 291 8.23 -8.69 -10.48
C LEU A 291 8.83 -7.29 -10.54
N GLY A 292 9.59 -6.91 -9.53
CA GLY A 292 10.41 -5.70 -9.51
C GLY A 292 11.54 -5.75 -10.53
N ARG A 293 12.51 -4.89 -10.40
CA ARG A 293 13.68 -4.86 -11.28
C ARG A 293 14.67 -5.96 -10.91
N ARG A 294 15.38 -6.51 -11.92
CA ARG A 294 16.42 -7.56 -11.75
C ARG A 294 15.94 -8.78 -10.97
N CYS A 295 14.64 -9.08 -11.07
CA CYS A 295 14.10 -10.32 -10.53
C CYS A 295 14.38 -11.49 -11.47
N LYS A 296 14.44 -12.69 -10.90
CA LYS A 296 14.56 -13.92 -11.68
C LYS A 296 13.52 -14.95 -11.25
N VAL A 297 12.72 -15.43 -12.20
CA VAL A 297 11.86 -16.61 -12.01
C VAL A 297 12.29 -17.66 -13.02
N GLY A 298 12.86 -18.75 -12.54
CA GLY A 298 13.51 -19.74 -13.41
C GLY A 298 12.68 -20.99 -13.67
N ASN A 299 13.38 -22.05 -14.11
CA ASN A 299 12.78 -23.29 -14.60
C ASN A 299 11.91 -24.00 -13.56
N ALA A 300 10.74 -24.48 -14.03
CA ALA A 300 9.75 -25.23 -13.26
C ALA A 300 9.25 -24.48 -12.00
N CYS A 301 9.26 -23.13 -12.05
CA CYS A 301 8.69 -22.29 -11.00
C CYS A 301 7.26 -21.87 -11.32
N GLU A 302 6.44 -21.77 -10.29
CA GLU A 302 5.11 -21.15 -10.38
C GLU A 302 5.04 -19.98 -9.41
N VAL A 303 4.64 -18.78 -9.91
CA VAL A 303 4.41 -17.58 -9.08
C VAL A 303 2.99 -17.06 -9.35
N LYS A 304 2.25 -16.77 -8.29
CA LYS A 304 0.85 -16.38 -8.37
C LYS A 304 0.50 -15.28 -7.36
N ASN A 305 -0.22 -14.24 -7.80
CA ASN A 305 -0.76 -13.19 -6.92
C ASN A 305 0.28 -12.73 -5.88
N SER A 306 1.47 -12.36 -6.35
CA SER A 306 2.62 -12.10 -5.49
C SER A 306 3.38 -10.85 -5.94
N ILE A 307 4.02 -10.19 -4.97
CA ILE A 307 4.91 -9.06 -5.21
C ILE A 307 6.33 -9.52 -4.87
N LEU A 308 7.21 -9.58 -5.87
CA LEU A 308 8.62 -9.81 -5.72
C LEU A 308 9.34 -8.47 -5.89
N MET A 309 9.97 -7.96 -4.84
CA MET A 309 10.70 -6.69 -4.89
C MET A 309 12.04 -6.86 -5.59
N ASP A 310 12.72 -5.74 -5.86
CA ASP A 310 13.92 -5.66 -6.69
C ASP A 310 14.99 -6.69 -6.30
N GLY A 311 15.57 -7.36 -7.30
CA GLY A 311 16.66 -8.31 -7.14
C GLY A 311 16.28 -9.65 -6.50
N THR A 312 15.00 -9.95 -6.35
CA THR A 312 14.54 -11.21 -5.75
C THR A 312 14.55 -12.34 -6.76
N HIS A 313 15.09 -13.49 -6.36
CA HIS A 313 15.29 -14.67 -7.19
C HIS A 313 14.48 -15.88 -6.71
N VAL A 314 13.75 -16.49 -7.64
CA VAL A 314 12.95 -17.72 -7.49
C VAL A 314 13.38 -18.70 -8.61
N PRO A 315 14.60 -19.26 -8.54
CA PRO A 315 15.27 -19.79 -9.73
C PRO A 315 14.88 -21.21 -10.17
N HIS A 316 14.52 -22.13 -9.25
CA HIS A 316 14.40 -23.56 -9.58
C HIS A 316 13.30 -24.27 -8.81
N GLN A 317 12.30 -24.84 -9.51
CA GLN A 317 11.27 -25.75 -8.95
C GLN A 317 10.53 -25.17 -7.72
N ASN A 318 10.36 -23.86 -7.66
CA ASN A 318 9.73 -23.19 -6.54
C ASN A 318 8.24 -22.94 -6.77
N TYR A 319 7.48 -22.91 -5.69
CA TYR A 319 6.11 -22.41 -5.67
C TYR A 319 5.99 -21.22 -4.75
N VAL A 320 5.50 -20.09 -5.28
CA VAL A 320 5.25 -18.85 -4.52
C VAL A 320 3.84 -18.35 -4.85
N GLY A 321 2.95 -18.42 -3.88
CA GLY A 321 1.57 -17.97 -4.04
C GLY A 321 1.13 -17.00 -2.96
N ASP A 322 0.40 -15.94 -3.36
CA ASP A 322 -0.24 -14.98 -2.45
C ASP A 322 0.76 -14.40 -1.43
N SER A 323 1.94 -13.99 -1.92
CA SER A 323 3.13 -13.67 -1.10
C SER A 323 3.73 -12.31 -1.43
N ILE A 324 4.48 -11.76 -0.49
CA ILE A 324 5.30 -10.56 -0.70
C ILE A 324 6.72 -10.89 -0.27
N LEU A 325 7.65 -10.79 -1.21
CA LEU A 325 9.07 -11.00 -0.99
C LEU A 325 9.79 -9.65 -1.09
N GLY A 326 10.52 -9.28 -0.06
CA GLY A 326 11.36 -8.08 0.00
C GLY A 326 12.46 -8.08 -1.05
N GLU A 327 13.33 -7.09 -1.00
CA GLU A 327 14.43 -6.96 -1.95
C GLU A 327 15.49 -8.05 -1.73
N ARG A 328 16.14 -8.48 -2.82
CA ARG A 328 17.31 -9.40 -2.82
C ARG A 328 17.09 -10.73 -2.10
N CYS A 329 15.84 -11.16 -1.97
CA CYS A 329 15.54 -12.51 -1.51
C CYS A 329 16.04 -13.55 -2.51
N ASN A 330 16.45 -14.73 -2.02
CA ASN A 330 16.84 -15.84 -2.88
C ASN A 330 16.30 -17.16 -2.36
N LEU A 331 15.43 -17.78 -3.12
CA LEU A 331 14.83 -19.07 -2.77
C LEU A 331 15.67 -20.21 -3.35
N GLY A 332 16.18 -21.08 -2.48
CA GLY A 332 16.86 -22.32 -2.90
C GLY A 332 15.92 -23.22 -3.70
N ALA A 333 16.51 -24.13 -4.49
CA ALA A 333 15.75 -25.06 -5.33
C ALA A 333 14.73 -25.87 -4.51
N GLY A 334 13.52 -25.98 -5.02
CA GLY A 334 12.46 -26.76 -4.36
C GLY A 334 11.78 -26.08 -3.18
N THR A 335 12.04 -24.80 -2.89
CA THR A 335 11.31 -24.08 -1.85
C THR A 335 9.82 -24.00 -2.18
N LYS A 336 8.95 -24.37 -1.23
CA LYS A 336 7.50 -24.32 -1.37
C LYS A 336 6.90 -23.38 -0.32
N VAL A 337 6.08 -22.45 -0.77
CA VAL A 337 5.31 -21.54 0.10
C VAL A 337 3.86 -22.00 0.13
N ALA A 338 3.41 -22.54 1.27
CA ALA A 338 2.00 -22.84 1.46
C ALA A 338 1.20 -21.54 1.57
N ASN A 339 0.07 -21.46 0.89
CA ASN A 339 -0.80 -20.29 0.87
C ASN A 339 -2.28 -20.58 1.21
N LEU A 340 -2.62 -21.83 1.46
CA LEU A 340 -3.95 -22.28 1.84
C LEU A 340 -3.86 -23.18 3.06
N ARG A 341 -4.67 -22.91 4.08
CA ARG A 341 -4.80 -23.78 5.26
C ARG A 341 -5.47 -25.12 4.87
N LEU A 342 -5.15 -26.17 5.61
CA LEU A 342 -5.73 -27.50 5.39
C LEU A 342 -7.25 -27.55 5.69
N ASP A 343 -7.73 -26.70 6.61
CA ASP A 343 -9.14 -26.55 6.95
C ASP A 343 -9.88 -25.53 6.07
N GLU A 344 -9.18 -24.93 5.11
CA GLU A 344 -9.68 -23.91 4.17
C GLU A 344 -10.26 -22.63 4.79
N GLU A 345 -10.12 -22.44 6.11
CA GLU A 345 -10.52 -21.24 6.81
C GLU A 345 -9.60 -20.04 6.50
N SER A 346 -9.98 -18.84 6.97
CA SER A 346 -9.18 -17.64 6.83
C SER A 346 -7.82 -17.79 7.53
N VAL A 347 -6.79 -17.21 6.91
CA VAL A 347 -5.43 -17.27 7.45
C VAL A 347 -5.33 -16.33 8.65
N LYS A 348 -4.87 -16.87 9.77
CA LYS A 348 -4.57 -16.11 10.99
C LYS A 348 -3.07 -16.00 11.16
N VAL A 349 -2.60 -14.79 11.49
CA VAL A 349 -1.17 -14.53 11.70
C VAL A 349 -0.92 -13.99 13.10
N PRO A 350 0.17 -14.38 13.76
CA PRO A 350 0.62 -13.74 15.00
C PRO A 350 1.09 -12.32 14.67
N TRP A 351 0.45 -11.31 15.23
CA TRP A 351 0.74 -9.92 14.95
C TRP A 351 0.78 -9.11 16.24
N ARG A 352 1.96 -8.56 16.60
CA ARG A 352 2.14 -7.76 17.82
C ARG A 352 1.59 -8.43 19.09
N GLY A 353 1.85 -9.73 19.25
CA GLY A 353 1.44 -10.50 20.42
C GLY A 353 -0.01 -10.99 20.42
N GLN A 354 -0.75 -10.75 19.35
CA GLN A 354 -2.13 -11.23 19.18
C GLN A 354 -2.28 -12.04 17.90
N MET A 355 -3.22 -12.98 17.87
CA MET A 355 -3.61 -13.65 16.62
C MET A 355 -4.61 -12.77 15.88
N ILE A 356 -4.23 -12.31 14.69
CA ILE A 356 -5.10 -11.50 13.83
C ILE A 356 -5.62 -12.36 12.69
N ASP A 357 -6.93 -12.38 12.52
CA ASP A 357 -7.54 -12.91 11.30
C ASP A 357 -7.31 -11.93 10.16
N THR A 358 -6.67 -12.39 9.08
CA THR A 358 -6.38 -11.54 7.92
C THR A 358 -7.61 -11.33 7.03
N GLY A 359 -8.67 -12.12 7.23
CA GLY A 359 -9.83 -12.17 6.33
C GLY A 359 -9.53 -12.81 4.97
N LEU A 360 -8.28 -13.24 4.72
CA LEU A 360 -7.85 -13.84 3.49
C LEU A 360 -7.91 -15.38 3.57
N ARG A 361 -8.58 -16.02 2.63
CA ARG A 361 -8.56 -17.49 2.50
C ARG A 361 -7.19 -18.00 2.06
N LYS A 362 -6.41 -17.17 1.35
CA LYS A 362 -5.06 -17.48 0.87
C LYS A 362 -4.10 -16.38 1.24
N LEU A 363 -3.04 -16.73 1.93
CA LEU A 363 -1.91 -15.87 2.24
C LEU A 363 -0.67 -16.76 2.37
N GLY A 364 0.33 -16.53 1.55
CA GLY A 364 1.60 -17.24 1.61
C GLY A 364 2.53 -16.63 2.66
N VAL A 365 3.63 -16.07 2.21
CA VAL A 365 4.68 -15.51 3.09
C VAL A 365 4.82 -14.01 2.89
N ILE A 366 5.14 -13.31 3.98
CA ILE A 366 5.65 -11.94 3.97
C ILE A 366 7.12 -11.99 4.38
N MET A 367 8.04 -11.75 3.45
CA MET A 367 9.48 -11.74 3.69
C MET A 367 10.04 -10.32 3.68
N GLY A 368 10.90 -10.01 4.65
CA GLY A 368 11.78 -8.85 4.58
C GLY A 368 12.90 -9.02 3.56
N ASP A 369 13.78 -8.03 3.48
CA ASP A 369 14.89 -8.03 2.53
C ASP A 369 15.95 -9.09 2.87
N ASP A 370 16.70 -9.50 1.85
CA ASP A 370 17.88 -10.37 1.99
C ASP A 370 17.61 -11.73 2.65
N VAL A 371 16.37 -12.22 2.64
CA VAL A 371 16.02 -13.57 3.11
C VAL A 371 16.50 -14.61 2.11
N LYS A 372 17.16 -15.66 2.61
CA LYS A 372 17.64 -16.78 1.77
C LYS A 372 17.14 -18.12 2.29
N THR A 373 16.68 -18.98 1.40
CA THR A 373 16.32 -20.35 1.74
C THR A 373 17.28 -21.34 1.14
N GLY A 374 17.56 -22.41 1.86
CA GLY A 374 18.23 -23.60 1.34
C GLY A 374 17.29 -24.43 0.44
N ILE A 375 17.84 -25.49 -0.14
CA ILE A 375 17.05 -26.41 -0.99
C ILE A 375 15.93 -27.08 -0.18
N ASN A 376 14.77 -27.30 -0.84
CA ASN A 376 13.60 -27.99 -0.26
C ASN A 376 13.10 -27.38 1.06
N ALA A 377 13.33 -26.09 1.29
CA ALA A 377 12.74 -25.40 2.42
C ALA A 377 11.22 -25.33 2.24
N SER A 378 10.48 -25.52 3.33
CA SER A 378 9.03 -25.39 3.38
C SER A 378 8.63 -24.18 4.21
N ILE A 379 7.74 -23.34 3.68
CA ILE A 379 7.24 -22.15 4.37
C ILE A 379 5.76 -22.33 4.58
N ASP A 380 5.32 -22.31 5.83
CA ASP A 380 3.93 -22.50 6.20
C ASP A 380 3.09 -21.25 5.89
N VAL A 381 1.79 -21.45 5.78
CA VAL A 381 0.80 -20.43 5.45
C VAL A 381 0.84 -19.24 6.43
N GLY A 382 0.83 -18.02 5.89
CA GLY A 382 0.81 -16.79 6.70
C GLY A 382 2.09 -16.52 7.48
N THR A 383 3.20 -17.14 7.12
CA THR A 383 4.50 -16.91 7.77
C THR A 383 5.02 -15.51 7.50
N ILE A 384 5.56 -14.85 8.54
CA ILE A 384 6.21 -13.54 8.45
C ILE A 384 7.69 -13.71 8.80
N ILE A 385 8.59 -13.34 7.88
CA ILE A 385 10.03 -13.57 8.03
C ILE A 385 10.76 -12.22 8.03
N GLY A 386 11.47 -11.92 9.11
CA GLY A 386 12.31 -10.74 9.24
C GLY A 386 13.47 -10.75 8.25
N GLU A 387 13.99 -9.58 7.97
CA GLU A 387 15.10 -9.35 7.04
C GLU A 387 16.39 -10.13 7.44
N GLU A 388 17.25 -10.41 6.45
CA GLU A 388 18.54 -11.08 6.62
C GLU A 388 18.45 -12.49 7.29
N THR A 389 17.28 -13.14 7.22
CA THR A 389 17.04 -14.47 7.78
C THR A 389 17.47 -15.57 6.80
N PHE A 390 18.07 -16.64 7.31
CA PHE A 390 18.43 -17.81 6.55
C PHE A 390 17.65 -19.04 7.04
N ILE A 391 17.03 -19.73 6.09
CA ILE A 391 16.30 -20.97 6.32
C ILE A 391 17.10 -22.09 5.68
N GLY A 392 17.55 -23.02 6.48
CA GLY A 392 18.41 -24.12 6.06
C GLY A 392 17.73 -25.10 5.11
N PRO A 393 18.52 -26.01 4.48
CA PRO A 393 17.99 -27.05 3.61
C PRO A 393 17.00 -27.96 4.36
N GLY A 394 15.82 -28.21 3.74
CA GLY A 394 14.77 -29.05 4.31
C GLY A 394 14.06 -28.47 5.53
N ALA A 395 14.44 -27.30 6.02
CA ALA A 395 13.84 -26.69 7.19
C ALA A 395 12.40 -26.22 6.93
N VAL A 396 11.58 -26.18 8.00
CA VAL A 396 10.22 -25.68 7.98
C VAL A 396 10.15 -24.34 8.72
N ALA A 397 9.82 -23.27 7.97
CA ALA A 397 9.58 -21.93 8.51
C ALA A 397 8.10 -21.72 8.78
N ARG A 398 7.73 -21.23 9.98
CA ARG A 398 6.33 -20.95 10.35
C ARG A 398 6.20 -19.82 11.37
N GLY A 399 5.06 -19.15 11.37
CA GLY A 399 4.72 -18.08 12.32
C GLY A 399 5.51 -16.80 12.05
N VAL A 400 5.95 -16.11 13.09
CA VAL A 400 6.77 -14.88 12.98
C VAL A 400 8.21 -15.21 13.33
N ILE A 401 9.10 -15.01 12.36
CA ILE A 401 10.53 -15.25 12.49
C ILE A 401 11.23 -13.90 12.61
N ALA A 402 11.98 -13.70 13.68
CA ALA A 402 12.71 -12.45 13.93
C ALA A 402 13.78 -12.19 12.84
N PRO A 403 14.15 -10.92 12.61
CA PRO A 403 15.26 -10.59 11.72
C PRO A 403 16.55 -11.32 12.08
N ARG A 404 17.40 -11.60 11.07
CA ARG A 404 18.71 -12.24 11.21
C ARG A 404 18.71 -13.62 11.86
N SER A 405 17.55 -14.28 11.84
CA SER A 405 17.41 -15.64 12.35
C SER A 405 18.10 -16.68 11.45
N ARG A 406 18.40 -17.85 12.03
CA ARG A 406 18.89 -19.04 11.34
C ARG A 406 18.00 -20.21 11.73
N ILE A 407 17.28 -20.78 10.76
CA ILE A 407 16.33 -21.89 10.95
C ILE A 407 16.93 -23.13 10.27
N TYR A 408 17.08 -24.23 11.01
CA TYR A 408 17.63 -25.49 10.50
C TYR A 408 16.73 -26.66 10.85
#